data_10b8f64cfb6932fd673f1f60e6c91e91
#
_entry.id   10b8f64cfb6932fd673f1f60e6c91e91
#
_cell.length_a   1.000
_cell.length_b   1.000
_cell.length_c   1.000
_cell.angle_alpha   90.00
_cell.angle_beta   90.00
_cell.angle_gamma   90.00
#
_symmetry.space_group_name_H-M   'P 1'
#
loop_
_entity.id
_entity.type
_entity.pdbx_description
1 polymer ?
#
loop_
_entity_poly.entity_id
_entity_poly.type
_entity_poly.pdbx_seq_one_letter_code
_entity_poly.pdbx_strand_id
1 'polypeptide(L)'
;MKIYKTGKYVHIKKICNDNDHLEMLAIDQRPPIFNIIKQKKKNYNFDDVVTFKKHISQNLSEHTSAILMDPVYSIPNLIHTSKSKGLIVTLEDHVFVEKGKGRYSKNIKNWTVEKIKKIGGDAVKVLAWYRPDADQNSIKHQKEYIE
;
A
#
# COMPACT_ATOMS: atom_id res chain seq x y z
N MET A 1 15.91 4.25 -26.20
CA MET A 1 14.49 4.20 -25.80
C MET A 1 14.29 2.94 -24.95
N LYS A 2 14.01 3.07 -23.63
CA LYS A 2 13.68 1.90 -22.80
C LYS A 2 12.31 1.38 -23.23
N ILE A 3 12.27 0.17 -23.78
CA ILE A 3 11.01 -0.50 -24.12
C ILE A 3 10.37 -0.92 -22.78
N TYR A 4 9.36 -0.18 -22.35
CA TYR A 4 8.54 -0.62 -21.23
C TYR A 4 7.73 -1.84 -21.67
N LYS A 5 7.74 -2.89 -20.84
CA LYS A 5 6.87 -4.05 -21.11
C LYS A 5 5.42 -3.56 -21.15
N THR A 6 4.67 -3.97 -22.16
CA THR A 6 3.27 -3.53 -22.44
C THR A 6 2.39 -3.60 -21.19
N GLY A 7 2.49 -4.67 -20.40
CA GLY A 7 1.73 -4.83 -19.14
C GLY A 7 2.00 -3.73 -18.13
N LYS A 8 3.26 -3.31 -17.96
CA LYS A 8 3.61 -2.22 -17.04
C LYS A 8 2.95 -0.90 -17.46
N TYR A 9 2.95 -0.59 -18.74
CA TYR A 9 2.30 0.61 -19.26
C TYR A 9 0.78 0.59 -19.03
N VAL A 10 0.11 -0.51 -19.31
CA VAL A 10 -1.33 -0.70 -19.08
C VAL A 10 -1.69 -0.46 -17.62
N HIS A 11 -0.93 -1.04 -16.69
CA HIS A 11 -1.21 -0.87 -15.26
C HIS A 11 -0.91 0.55 -14.75
N ILE A 12 0.14 1.23 -15.29
CA ILE A 12 0.38 2.64 -14.98
C ILE A 12 -0.82 3.50 -15.43
N LYS A 13 -1.34 3.28 -16.64
CA LYS A 13 -2.53 4.00 -17.12
C LYS A 13 -3.76 3.78 -16.25
N LYS A 14 -3.95 2.58 -15.72
CA LYS A 14 -5.08 2.29 -14.81
C LYS A 14 -5.03 3.02 -13.47
N ILE A 15 -3.85 3.32 -12.95
CA ILE A 15 -3.71 4.05 -11.68
C ILE A 15 -3.70 5.58 -11.86
N CYS A 16 -3.64 6.08 -13.09
CA CYS A 16 -3.68 7.50 -13.40
C CYS A 16 -5.09 7.93 -13.85
N ASN A 17 -5.36 9.23 -13.72
CA ASN A 17 -6.54 9.87 -14.30
C ASN A 17 -6.33 10.14 -15.82
N ASP A 18 -7.33 10.73 -16.48
CA ASP A 18 -7.30 11.03 -17.93
C ASP A 18 -6.19 12.01 -18.33
N ASN A 19 -5.65 12.78 -17.39
CA ASN A 19 -4.53 13.69 -17.59
C ASN A 19 -3.17 13.06 -17.26
N ASP A 20 -3.10 11.74 -17.10
CA ASP A 20 -1.90 10.98 -16.70
C ASP A 20 -1.36 11.33 -15.30
N HIS A 21 -2.20 11.88 -14.42
CA HIS A 21 -1.83 12.16 -13.04
C HIS A 21 -2.30 11.03 -12.10
N LEU A 22 -1.45 10.66 -11.15
CA LEU A 22 -1.81 9.74 -10.07
C LEU A 22 -2.44 10.54 -8.91
N GLU A 23 -3.76 10.40 -8.76
CA GLU A 23 -4.54 10.95 -7.65
C GLU A 23 -4.94 9.80 -6.73
N MET A 24 -4.15 9.56 -5.70
CA MET A 24 -4.27 8.35 -4.89
C MET A 24 -4.90 8.62 -3.53
N LEU A 25 -5.96 7.85 -3.19
CA LEU A 25 -6.43 7.71 -1.82
C LEU A 25 -5.60 6.66 -1.09
N ALA A 26 -4.77 7.08 -0.14
CA ALA A 26 -3.95 6.18 0.66
C ALA A 26 -4.67 5.79 1.97
N ILE A 27 -5.06 4.52 2.09
CA ILE A 27 -5.69 3.94 3.29
C ILE A 27 -4.96 2.69 3.80
N ASP A 28 -3.68 2.56 3.44
CA ASP A 28 -2.83 1.43 3.85
C ASP A 28 -2.29 1.56 5.28
N GLN A 29 -2.39 2.74 5.91
CA GLN A 29 -1.94 2.98 7.27
C GLN A 29 -2.64 2.04 8.26
N ARG A 30 -1.91 1.59 9.28
CA ARG A 30 -2.38 0.69 10.33
C ARG A 30 -2.30 1.37 11.71
N PRO A 31 -1.14 1.60 12.32
CA PRO A 31 -1.06 2.22 13.64
C PRO A 31 -1.69 3.63 13.73
N PRO A 32 -1.54 4.54 12.78
CA PRO A 32 -2.21 5.84 12.84
C PRO A 32 -3.73 5.73 12.90
N ILE A 33 -4.32 4.80 12.12
CA ILE A 33 -5.77 4.55 12.12
C ILE A 33 -6.21 3.93 13.45
N PHE A 34 -5.45 2.97 14.00
CA PHE A 34 -5.75 2.40 15.31
C PHE A 34 -5.82 3.47 16.40
N ASN A 35 -4.89 4.43 16.38
CA ASN A 35 -4.88 5.55 17.33
C ASN A 35 -6.12 6.44 17.20
N ILE A 36 -6.56 6.73 15.97
CA ILE A 36 -7.78 7.51 15.74
C ILE A 36 -9.02 6.78 16.27
N ILE A 37 -9.15 5.49 15.97
CA ILE A 37 -10.29 4.68 16.42
C ILE A 37 -10.29 4.58 17.94
N LYS A 38 -9.12 4.35 18.56
CA LYS A 38 -8.95 4.22 20.01
C LYS A 38 -9.40 5.48 20.78
N GLN A 39 -9.25 6.66 20.20
CA GLN A 39 -9.74 7.91 20.81
C GLN A 39 -11.27 7.93 20.97
N LYS A 40 -11.99 7.25 20.07
CA LYS A 40 -13.46 7.19 20.08
C LYS A 40 -13.99 5.91 20.71
N LYS A 41 -13.28 4.80 20.58
CA LYS A 41 -13.67 3.49 21.08
C LYS A 41 -12.45 2.81 21.73
N LYS A 42 -12.35 2.86 23.06
CA LYS A 42 -11.19 2.36 23.82
C LYS A 42 -10.91 0.86 23.53
N ASN A 43 -11.95 0.04 23.42
CA ASN A 43 -11.87 -1.39 23.15
C ASN A 43 -12.32 -1.67 21.70
N TYR A 44 -11.56 -1.17 20.72
CA TYR A 44 -11.80 -1.47 19.31
C TYR A 44 -11.28 -2.88 18.95
N ASN A 45 -11.88 -3.46 17.91
CA ASN A 45 -11.51 -4.76 17.36
C ASN A 45 -11.17 -4.67 15.86
N PHE A 46 -10.94 -5.81 15.23
CA PHE A 46 -10.63 -5.91 13.79
C PHE A 46 -11.73 -5.28 12.92
N ASP A 47 -12.99 -5.60 13.21
CA ASP A 47 -14.14 -5.14 12.40
C ASP A 47 -14.33 -3.62 12.48
N ASP A 48 -13.98 -3.00 13.61
CA ASP A 48 -13.99 -1.54 13.74
C ASP A 48 -13.01 -0.88 12.77
N VAL A 49 -11.81 -1.46 12.60
CA VAL A 49 -10.81 -0.96 11.66
C VAL A 49 -11.25 -1.16 10.22
N VAL A 50 -11.77 -2.35 9.90
CA VAL A 50 -12.33 -2.68 8.57
C VAL A 50 -13.46 -1.72 8.23
N THR A 51 -14.42 -1.50 9.15
CA THR A 51 -15.56 -0.59 8.97
C THR A 51 -15.11 0.85 8.77
N PHE A 52 -14.16 1.33 9.56
CA PHE A 52 -13.60 2.68 9.40
C PHE A 52 -12.99 2.88 8.00
N LYS A 53 -12.17 1.94 7.55
CA LYS A 53 -11.55 1.99 6.21
C LYS A 53 -12.59 1.87 5.09
N LYS A 54 -13.66 1.07 5.30
CA LYS A 54 -14.79 0.97 4.38
C LYS A 54 -15.44 2.32 4.16
N HIS A 55 -15.75 3.04 5.24
CA HIS A 55 -16.37 4.36 5.13
C HIS A 55 -15.50 5.36 4.37
N ILE A 56 -14.19 5.35 4.61
CA ILE A 56 -13.26 6.20 3.85
C ILE A 56 -13.29 5.82 2.36
N SER A 57 -13.18 4.53 2.04
CA SER A 57 -13.19 4.06 0.65
C SER A 57 -14.48 4.44 -0.08
N GLN A 58 -15.63 4.23 0.56
CA GLN A 58 -16.94 4.52 -0.03
C GLN A 58 -17.16 6.01 -0.33
N ASN A 59 -16.68 6.89 0.56
CA ASN A 59 -16.96 8.33 0.43
C ASN A 59 -15.89 9.07 -0.40
N LEU A 60 -14.67 8.57 -0.48
CA LEU A 60 -13.55 9.31 -1.11
C LEU A 60 -13.02 8.67 -2.39
N SER A 61 -13.30 7.39 -2.66
CA SER A 61 -12.71 6.73 -3.83
C SER A 61 -13.17 7.30 -5.16
N GLU A 62 -14.36 7.84 -5.24
CA GLU A 62 -14.88 8.45 -6.48
C GLU A 62 -14.06 9.65 -6.95
N HIS A 63 -13.42 10.37 -6.03
CA HIS A 63 -12.61 11.54 -6.30
C HIS A 63 -11.13 11.24 -6.62
N THR A 64 -10.79 9.97 -6.83
CA THR A 64 -9.39 9.55 -7.02
C THR A 64 -9.24 8.64 -8.24
N SER A 65 -8.03 8.57 -8.80
CA SER A 65 -7.71 7.65 -9.90
C SER A 65 -7.31 6.26 -9.39
N ALA A 66 -6.75 6.18 -8.19
CA ALA A 66 -6.30 4.94 -7.59
C ALA A 66 -6.51 4.92 -6.07
N ILE A 67 -6.54 3.71 -5.51
CA ILE A 67 -6.63 3.48 -4.07
C ILE A 67 -5.46 2.61 -3.62
N LEU A 68 -4.74 3.06 -2.59
CA LEU A 68 -3.70 2.29 -1.93
C LEU A 68 -4.26 1.60 -0.69
N MET A 69 -4.25 0.28 -0.70
CA MET A 69 -4.82 -0.57 0.34
C MET A 69 -3.79 -1.45 1.02
N ASP A 70 -3.99 -1.74 2.32
CA ASP A 70 -3.28 -2.83 3.00
C ASP A 70 -4.07 -4.16 2.85
N PRO A 71 -3.38 -5.31 2.86
CA PRO A 71 -4.05 -6.59 2.64
C PRO A 71 -4.87 -7.09 3.83
N VAL A 72 -4.67 -6.52 5.01
CA VAL A 72 -5.30 -7.04 6.24
C VAL A 72 -6.67 -6.39 6.49
N TYR A 73 -6.71 -5.07 6.55
CA TYR A 73 -7.93 -4.34 6.95
C TYR A 73 -8.64 -3.65 5.78
N SER A 74 -7.93 -3.37 4.67
CA SER A 74 -8.51 -2.65 3.54
C SER A 74 -9.04 -3.58 2.46
N ILE A 75 -8.34 -4.67 2.14
CA ILE A 75 -8.76 -5.63 1.11
C ILE A 75 -10.17 -6.22 1.35
N PRO A 76 -10.62 -6.51 2.60
CA PRO A 76 -12.00 -6.93 2.83
C PRO A 76 -13.05 -5.94 2.29
N ASN A 77 -12.66 -4.68 2.08
CA ASN A 77 -13.53 -3.63 1.56
C ASN A 77 -13.43 -3.43 0.04
N LEU A 78 -12.61 -4.20 -0.66
CA LEU A 78 -12.38 -4.04 -2.10
C LEU A 78 -13.67 -4.08 -2.92
N ILE A 79 -14.63 -4.91 -2.52
CA ILE A 79 -15.96 -5.00 -3.16
C ILE A 79 -16.79 -3.72 -3.04
N HIS A 80 -16.44 -2.82 -2.13
CA HIS A 80 -17.14 -1.55 -1.89
C HIS A 80 -16.48 -0.36 -2.59
N THR A 81 -15.37 -0.58 -3.29
CA THR A 81 -14.68 0.48 -4.04
C THR A 81 -15.23 0.54 -5.46
N SER A 82 -15.09 1.69 -6.10
CA SER A 82 -15.45 1.83 -7.51
C SER A 82 -14.60 0.90 -8.38
N LYS A 83 -15.24 0.13 -9.26
CA LYS A 83 -14.56 -0.81 -10.18
C LYS A 83 -13.64 -0.13 -11.20
N SER A 84 -13.79 1.17 -11.41
CA SER A 84 -12.99 1.95 -12.36
C SER A 84 -11.66 2.45 -11.80
N LYS A 85 -11.37 2.21 -10.53
CA LYS A 85 -10.17 2.74 -9.87
C LYS A 85 -9.02 1.76 -9.93
N GLY A 86 -7.81 2.29 -10.14
CA GLY A 86 -6.59 1.50 -10.03
C GLY A 86 -6.38 1.01 -8.60
N LEU A 87 -5.89 -0.22 -8.45
CA LEU A 87 -5.62 -0.83 -7.16
C LEU A 87 -4.11 -0.91 -6.91
N ILE A 88 -3.64 -0.19 -5.90
CA ILE A 88 -2.27 -0.28 -5.40
C ILE A 88 -2.30 -1.02 -4.07
N VAL A 89 -1.43 -2.00 -3.87
CA VAL A 89 -1.45 -2.79 -2.64
C VAL A 89 -0.09 -2.79 -1.96
N THR A 90 -0.11 -2.57 -0.64
CA THR A 90 1.07 -2.64 0.21
C THR A 90 1.62 -4.06 0.29
N LEU A 91 2.93 -4.21 0.08
CA LEU A 91 3.66 -5.46 0.25
C LEU A 91 4.34 -5.55 1.61
N GLU A 92 4.88 -4.42 2.10
CA GLU A 92 5.67 -4.38 3.32
C GLU A 92 4.83 -4.44 4.60
N ASP A 93 5.44 -5.00 5.64
CA ASP A 93 4.95 -4.92 7.01
C ASP A 93 5.17 -3.49 7.57
N HIS A 94 4.29 -3.07 8.48
CA HIS A 94 4.42 -1.79 9.20
C HIS A 94 5.45 -1.83 10.33
N VAL A 95 5.93 -3.02 10.68
CA VAL A 95 6.96 -3.24 11.69
C VAL A 95 8.30 -3.42 11.00
N PHE A 96 9.19 -2.46 11.20
CA PHE A 96 10.55 -2.49 10.68
C PHE A 96 11.49 -3.20 11.65
N VAL A 97 12.52 -3.81 11.10
CA VAL A 97 13.66 -4.27 11.90
C VAL A 97 14.70 -3.16 11.93
N GLU A 98 14.91 -2.58 13.09
CA GLU A 98 16.00 -1.61 13.29
C GLU A 98 17.33 -2.34 13.38
N LYS A 99 18.31 -1.91 12.57
CA LYS A 99 19.69 -2.42 12.61
C LYS A 99 20.65 -1.24 12.51
N GLY A 100 21.37 -0.95 13.61
CA GLY A 100 22.30 0.16 13.66
C GLY A 100 21.63 1.49 13.31
N LYS A 101 22.19 2.19 12.31
CA LYS A 101 21.62 3.45 11.80
C LYS A 101 20.59 3.25 10.68
N GLY A 102 20.23 2.02 10.34
CA GLY A 102 19.31 1.73 9.24
C GLY A 102 18.04 1.01 9.69
N ARG A 103 17.12 0.83 8.76
CA ARG A 103 15.91 0.06 8.93
C ARG A 103 15.76 -0.93 7.79
N TYR A 104 15.34 -2.13 8.12
CA TYR A 104 15.10 -3.19 7.14
C TYR A 104 13.60 -3.34 6.95
N SER A 105 13.14 -3.11 5.72
CA SER A 105 11.78 -3.46 5.31
C SER A 105 11.66 -4.97 5.20
N LYS A 106 10.47 -5.49 5.50
CA LYS A 106 10.12 -6.89 5.31
C LYS A 106 8.69 -6.99 4.78
N ASN A 107 8.40 -8.07 4.08
CA ASN A 107 7.05 -8.32 3.59
C ASN A 107 6.10 -8.74 4.72
N ILE A 108 4.83 -8.44 4.56
CA ILE A 108 3.78 -9.04 5.37
C ILE A 108 3.85 -10.57 5.22
N LYS A 109 3.74 -11.28 6.33
CA LYS A 109 3.86 -12.75 6.35
C LYS A 109 2.91 -13.39 5.34
N ASN A 110 3.43 -14.29 4.52
CA ASN A 110 2.68 -15.01 3.48
C ASN A 110 2.03 -14.10 2.42
N TRP A 111 2.50 -12.87 2.26
CA TRP A 111 2.01 -11.92 1.28
C TRP A 111 3.09 -11.68 0.21
N THR A 112 2.72 -11.80 -1.08
CA THR A 112 3.66 -11.75 -2.20
C THR A 112 3.09 -10.93 -3.36
N VAL A 113 3.96 -10.52 -4.28
CA VAL A 113 3.57 -9.82 -5.52
C VAL A 113 2.58 -10.65 -6.35
N GLU A 114 2.77 -11.99 -6.41
CA GLU A 114 1.83 -12.86 -7.12
C GLU A 114 0.43 -12.84 -6.50
N LYS A 115 0.34 -12.80 -5.16
CA LYS A 115 -0.96 -12.68 -4.48
C LYS A 115 -1.61 -11.34 -4.76
N ILE A 116 -0.84 -10.25 -4.77
CA ILE A 116 -1.33 -8.91 -5.15
C ILE A 116 -1.87 -8.96 -6.59
N LYS A 117 -1.14 -9.55 -7.52
CA LYS A 117 -1.59 -9.72 -8.90
C LYS A 117 -2.88 -10.55 -8.99
N LYS A 118 -2.98 -11.65 -8.23
CA LYS A 118 -4.17 -12.53 -8.24
C LYS A 118 -5.45 -11.85 -7.76
N ILE A 119 -5.36 -10.88 -6.85
CA ILE A 119 -6.51 -10.08 -6.40
C ILE A 119 -6.81 -8.88 -7.31
N GLY A 120 -6.10 -8.73 -8.42
CA GLY A 120 -6.31 -7.65 -9.39
C GLY A 120 -5.53 -6.37 -9.08
N GLY A 121 -4.47 -6.42 -8.27
CA GLY A 121 -3.60 -5.28 -8.02
C GLY A 121 -2.91 -4.79 -9.30
N ASP A 122 -2.97 -3.49 -9.55
CA ASP A 122 -2.34 -2.82 -10.69
C ASP A 122 -0.92 -2.37 -10.35
N ALA A 123 -0.65 -2.07 -9.09
CA ALA A 123 0.69 -1.72 -8.62
C ALA A 123 0.95 -2.24 -7.20
N VAL A 124 2.22 -2.35 -6.86
CA VAL A 124 2.71 -2.74 -5.55
C VAL A 124 3.37 -1.54 -4.89
N LYS A 125 2.97 -1.26 -3.65
CA LYS A 125 3.65 -0.25 -2.83
C LYS A 125 4.64 -0.94 -1.91
N VAL A 126 5.88 -0.46 -1.94
CA VAL A 126 6.94 -0.83 -1.00
C VAL A 126 7.48 0.42 -0.32
N LEU A 127 7.92 0.27 0.92
CA LEU A 127 8.60 1.32 1.66
C LEU A 127 10.07 0.96 1.81
N ALA A 128 10.91 1.59 1.01
CA ALA A 128 12.34 1.46 1.10
C ALA A 128 12.92 2.62 1.93
N TRP A 129 13.46 2.31 3.09
CA TRP A 129 14.09 3.29 3.95
C TRP A 129 15.49 3.62 3.44
N TYR A 130 15.62 4.70 2.70
CA TYR A 130 16.93 5.22 2.32
C TYR A 130 17.40 6.28 3.30
N ARG A 131 18.61 6.10 3.77
CA ARG A 131 19.27 7.01 4.69
C ARG A 131 20.75 7.11 4.31
N PRO A 132 21.28 8.30 3.92
CA PRO A 132 22.64 8.44 3.42
C PRO A 132 23.74 8.02 4.40
N ASP A 133 23.50 8.21 5.70
CA ASP A 133 24.42 7.87 6.80
C ASP A 133 24.14 6.48 7.41
N ALA A 134 23.30 5.66 6.78
CA ALA A 134 23.10 4.27 7.19
C ALA A 134 24.34 3.42 6.89
N ASP A 135 24.46 2.31 7.60
CA ASP A 135 25.51 1.33 7.31
C ASP A 135 25.31 0.67 5.93
N GLN A 136 26.41 0.18 5.35
CA GLN A 136 26.42 -0.39 4.01
C GLN A 136 25.48 -1.60 3.84
N ASN A 137 25.27 -2.38 4.91
CA ASN A 137 24.38 -3.54 4.87
C ASN A 137 22.92 -3.09 4.77
N SER A 138 22.53 -2.01 5.48
CA SER A 138 21.20 -1.43 5.38
C SER A 138 20.94 -0.88 3.99
N ILE A 139 21.90 -0.17 3.40
CA ILE A 139 21.79 0.36 2.04
C ILE A 139 21.66 -0.77 1.02
N LYS A 140 22.49 -1.81 1.15
CA LYS A 140 22.45 -2.99 0.28
C LYS A 140 21.10 -3.71 0.39
N HIS A 141 20.61 -3.96 1.61
CA HIS A 141 19.30 -4.58 1.84
C HIS A 141 18.16 -3.80 1.17
N GLN A 142 18.16 -2.47 1.27
CA GLN A 142 17.11 -1.66 0.65
C GLN A 142 17.14 -1.71 -0.88
N LYS A 143 18.33 -1.77 -1.48
CA LYS A 143 18.47 -1.97 -2.93
C LYS A 143 17.89 -3.32 -3.37
N GLU A 144 18.31 -4.41 -2.71
CA GLU A 144 17.82 -5.77 -2.98
C GLU A 144 16.31 -5.91 -2.74
N TYR A 145 15.77 -5.16 -1.79
CA TYR A 145 14.32 -5.16 -1.49
C TYR A 145 13.46 -4.50 -2.58
N ILE A 146 14.03 -3.56 -3.33
CA ILE A 146 13.33 -2.86 -4.43
C ILE A 146 13.42 -3.63 -5.75
N GLU A 147 14.50 -4.39 -5.96
CA GLU A 147 14.73 -5.24 -7.14
C GLU A 147 13.82 -6.47 -7.18
#